data_87b30cbea58e5fb8c6c3d72425a353dd
#
_entry.id   87b30cbea58e5fb8c6c3d72425a353dd
#
_cell.length_a   1.000
_cell.length_b   1.000
_cell.length_c   1.000
_cell.angle_alpha   90.00
_cell.angle_beta   90.00
_cell.angle_gamma   90.00
#
_symmetry.space_group_name_H-M   'P 1'
#
loop_
_entity.id
_entity.type
_entity.pdbx_description
1 polymer ?
#
loop_
_entity_poly.entity_id
_entity_poly.type
_entity_poly.pdbx_seq_one_letter_code
_entity_poly.pdbx_strand_id
1 'polypeptide(L)'
;MIVVDTSVWIEFLRGNSSIYPNLKLLLEKNEILAFEPVFGELLQGAKNKRERDIISNYWINLPKFTSDGSFFLAGLHFGQGKWLSKGVGLIDCSILMYARERGCQLWTFDKKLKSILRYDEMYL
;
A
#
# COMPACT_ATOMS: atom_id res chain seq x y z
N MET A 1 12.68 0.60 -3.39
CA MET A 1 11.68 -0.23 -2.70
C MET A 1 10.28 0.04 -3.26
N ILE A 2 9.35 -0.82 -2.97
CA ILE A 2 7.99 -0.77 -3.49
C ILE A 2 7.02 -0.80 -2.32
N VAL A 3 6.05 0.12 -2.32
CA VAL A 3 4.92 0.10 -1.40
C VAL A 3 3.77 -0.61 -2.11
N VAL A 4 3.16 -1.59 -1.46
CA VAL A 4 2.10 -2.42 -2.04
C VAL A 4 0.78 -2.05 -1.39
N ASP A 5 -0.18 -1.64 -2.23
CA ASP A 5 -1.53 -1.28 -1.78
C ASP A 5 -2.34 -2.51 -1.38
N THR A 6 -3.37 -2.29 -0.58
CA THR A 6 -4.29 -3.33 -0.10
C THR A 6 -4.84 -4.18 -1.25
N SER A 7 -5.20 -3.55 -2.37
CA SER A 7 -5.77 -4.25 -3.53
C SER A 7 -4.84 -5.34 -4.07
N VAL A 8 -3.54 -5.10 -4.07
CA VAL A 8 -2.54 -6.07 -4.53
C VAL A 8 -2.29 -7.15 -3.48
N TRP A 9 -2.18 -6.76 -2.20
CA TRP A 9 -2.01 -7.71 -1.11
C TRP A 9 -3.15 -8.72 -1.04
N ILE A 10 -4.39 -8.27 -1.25
CA ILE A 10 -5.56 -9.17 -1.27
C ILE A 10 -5.39 -10.25 -2.33
N GLU A 11 -5.01 -9.88 -3.54
CA GLU A 11 -4.81 -10.84 -4.62
C GLU A 11 -3.64 -11.80 -4.35
N PHE A 12 -2.58 -11.31 -3.74
CA PHE A 12 -1.46 -12.15 -3.30
C PHE A 12 -1.90 -13.18 -2.26
N LEU A 13 -2.65 -12.74 -1.24
CA LEU A 13 -3.12 -13.62 -0.16
C LEU A 13 -4.14 -14.66 -0.65
N ARG A 14 -4.85 -14.36 -1.73
CA ARG A 14 -5.76 -15.28 -2.41
C ARG A 14 -5.02 -16.30 -3.29
N GLY A 15 -3.72 -16.14 -3.48
CA GLY A 15 -2.94 -17.02 -4.35
C GLY A 15 -3.14 -16.75 -5.84
N ASN A 16 -3.56 -15.55 -6.24
CA ASN A 16 -3.73 -15.18 -7.64
C ASN A 16 -2.43 -15.42 -8.42
N SER A 17 -2.48 -16.29 -9.43
CA SER A 17 -1.30 -16.74 -10.17
C SER A 17 -0.59 -15.64 -10.95
N SER A 18 -1.30 -14.55 -11.26
CA SER A 18 -0.70 -13.38 -11.95
C SER A 18 0.13 -12.50 -11.00
N ILE A 19 -0.14 -12.59 -9.71
CA ILE A 19 0.44 -11.68 -8.70
C ILE A 19 1.40 -12.42 -7.77
N TYR A 20 1.04 -13.62 -7.34
CA TYR A 20 1.74 -14.34 -6.29
C TYR A 20 3.24 -14.52 -6.56
N PRO A 21 3.69 -15.01 -7.75
CA PRO A 21 5.12 -15.22 -7.98
C PRO A 21 5.94 -13.94 -7.93
N ASN A 22 5.41 -12.85 -8.47
CA ASN A 22 6.11 -11.58 -8.54
C ASN A 22 6.25 -10.95 -7.14
N LEU A 23 5.15 -10.87 -6.40
CA LEU A 23 5.21 -10.29 -5.05
C LEU A 23 6.05 -11.16 -4.11
N LYS A 24 5.94 -12.48 -4.22
CA LYS A 24 6.77 -13.40 -3.43
C LYS A 24 8.26 -13.14 -3.67
N LEU A 25 8.66 -12.97 -4.93
CA LEU A 25 10.05 -12.69 -5.27
C LEU A 25 10.53 -11.36 -4.68
N LEU A 26 9.70 -10.33 -4.75
CA LEU A 26 10.01 -9.02 -4.16
C LEU A 26 10.15 -9.08 -2.64
N LEU A 27 9.29 -9.88 -1.99
CA LEU A 27 9.38 -10.11 -0.54
C LEU A 27 10.70 -10.82 -0.18
N GLU A 28 11.08 -11.85 -0.93
CA GLU A 28 12.33 -12.57 -0.72
C GLU A 28 13.57 -11.68 -0.89
N LYS A 29 13.48 -10.70 -1.77
CA LYS A 29 14.56 -9.73 -2.03
C LYS A 29 14.56 -8.53 -1.07
N ASN A 30 13.65 -8.49 -0.10
CA ASN A 30 13.48 -7.36 0.82
C ASN A 30 13.25 -6.02 0.10
N GLU A 31 12.47 -6.03 -0.97
CA GLU A 31 12.18 -4.85 -1.77
C GLU A 31 10.81 -4.23 -1.46
N ILE A 32 10.07 -4.77 -0.49
CA ILE A 32 8.73 -4.29 -0.11
C ILE A 32 8.80 -3.51 1.20
N LEU A 33 8.25 -2.30 1.17
CA LEU A 33 8.07 -1.46 2.34
C LEU A 33 6.61 -1.51 2.78
N ALA A 34 6.36 -1.86 4.04
CA ALA A 34 5.01 -1.95 4.58
C ALA A 34 4.49 -0.57 5.00
N PHE A 35 3.18 -0.35 4.78
CA PHE A 35 2.48 0.84 5.22
C PHE A 35 1.37 0.44 6.19
N GLU A 36 1.38 1.02 7.39
CA GLU A 36 0.51 0.60 8.48
C GLU A 36 -0.99 0.57 8.13
N PRO A 37 -1.58 1.63 7.52
CA PRO A 37 -3.01 1.60 7.18
C PRO A 37 -3.41 0.45 6.27
N VAL A 38 -2.52 0.03 5.37
CA VAL A 38 -2.76 -1.13 4.48
C VAL A 38 -2.92 -2.40 5.31
N PHE A 39 -2.03 -2.62 6.28
CA PHE A 39 -2.11 -3.79 7.15
C PHE A 39 -3.29 -3.73 8.11
N GLY A 40 -3.69 -2.53 8.54
CA GLY A 40 -4.94 -2.33 9.25
C GLY A 40 -6.15 -2.77 8.44
N GLU A 41 -6.22 -2.38 7.18
CA GLU A 41 -7.30 -2.80 6.27
C GLU A 41 -7.29 -4.31 6.03
N LEU A 42 -6.12 -4.91 5.84
CA LEU A 42 -6.00 -6.36 5.66
C LEU A 42 -6.51 -7.12 6.90
N LEU A 43 -6.12 -6.69 8.09
CA LEU A 43 -6.59 -7.30 9.34
C LEU A 43 -8.09 -7.13 9.53
N GLN A 44 -8.63 -5.96 9.22
CA GLN A 44 -10.07 -5.71 9.30
C GLN A 44 -10.87 -6.66 8.41
N GLY A 45 -10.32 -7.00 7.24
CA GLY A 45 -10.95 -7.92 6.30
C GLY A 45 -10.66 -9.39 6.55
N ALA A 46 -9.79 -9.74 7.51
CA ALA A 46 -9.44 -11.13 7.79
C ALA A 46 -10.62 -11.89 8.39
N LYS A 47 -10.86 -13.10 7.89
CA LYS A 47 -12.06 -13.89 8.24
C LYS A 47 -11.85 -14.82 9.44
N ASN A 48 -10.60 -15.15 9.76
CA ASN A 48 -10.27 -16.14 10.79
C ASN A 48 -8.88 -15.89 11.36
N LYS A 49 -8.55 -16.66 12.40
CA LYS A 49 -7.25 -16.56 13.07
C LYS A 49 -6.07 -16.83 12.14
N ARG A 50 -6.21 -17.83 11.25
CA ARG A 50 -5.13 -18.17 10.31
C ARG A 50 -4.78 -16.99 9.41
N GLU A 51 -5.78 -16.31 8.84
CA GLU A 51 -5.56 -15.13 8.00
C GLU A 51 -4.92 -14.00 8.81
N ARG A 52 -5.41 -13.75 10.03
CA ARG A 52 -4.82 -12.72 10.90
C ARG A 52 -3.36 -13.01 11.22
N ASP A 53 -3.03 -14.26 11.50
CA ASP A 53 -1.66 -14.65 11.82
C ASP A 53 -0.72 -14.46 10.63
N ILE A 54 -1.17 -14.81 9.43
CA ILE A 54 -0.38 -14.61 8.20
C ILE A 54 -0.11 -13.11 7.98
N ILE A 55 -1.14 -12.29 8.06
CA ILE A 55 -1.02 -10.83 7.86
C ILE A 55 -0.11 -10.23 8.93
N SER A 56 -0.29 -10.62 10.18
CA SER A 56 0.53 -10.15 11.30
C SER A 56 2.01 -10.52 11.14
N ASN A 57 2.30 -11.71 10.63
CA ASN A 57 3.67 -12.12 10.38
C ASN A 57 4.34 -11.27 9.30
N TYR A 58 3.63 -10.96 8.22
CA TYR A 58 4.17 -10.03 7.23
C TYR A 58 4.44 -8.66 7.84
N TRP A 59 3.49 -8.13 8.60
CA TRP A 59 3.66 -6.84 9.26
C TRP A 59 4.89 -6.80 10.16
N ILE A 60 5.07 -7.81 10.99
CA ILE A 60 6.19 -7.89 11.94
C ILE A 60 7.55 -7.93 11.21
N ASN A 61 7.61 -8.65 10.10
CA ASN A 61 8.89 -8.93 9.43
C ASN A 61 9.25 -7.94 8.32
N LEU A 62 8.31 -7.15 7.82
CA LEU A 62 8.60 -6.20 6.76
C LEU A 62 9.20 -4.90 7.29
N PRO A 63 10.13 -4.29 6.55
CA PRO A 63 10.59 -2.94 6.88
C PRO A 63 9.43 -1.95 6.78
N LYS A 64 9.42 -0.96 7.67
CA LYS A 64 8.35 0.04 7.76
C LYS A 64 8.79 1.26 8.56
N PHE A 65 8.10 2.36 8.31
CA PHE A 65 8.19 3.56 9.12
C PHE A 65 6.82 3.80 9.75
N THR A 66 6.77 3.91 11.07
CA THR A 66 5.54 4.16 11.83
C THR A 66 5.53 5.59 12.35
N SER A 67 4.33 6.15 12.53
CA SER A 67 4.15 7.51 13.10
C SER A 67 4.94 8.59 12.35
N ASP A 68 5.00 8.49 11.01
CA ASP A 68 5.83 9.36 10.18
C ASP A 68 5.12 10.62 9.68
N GLY A 69 3.88 10.83 10.11
CA GLY A 69 3.11 12.01 9.71
C GLY A 69 2.50 11.94 8.31
N SER A 70 2.46 10.77 7.67
CA SER A 70 1.92 10.63 6.31
C SER A 70 0.47 11.10 6.17
N PHE A 71 -0.37 10.87 7.18
CA PHE A 71 -1.75 11.38 7.16
C PHE A 71 -1.81 12.89 7.19
N PHE A 72 -1.02 13.52 8.05
CA PHE A 72 -0.97 14.98 8.13
C PHE A 72 -0.45 15.57 6.81
N LEU A 73 0.63 15.02 6.28
CA LEU A 73 1.21 15.48 5.02
C LEU A 73 0.25 15.29 3.85
N ALA A 74 -0.49 14.17 3.82
CA ALA A 74 -1.50 13.93 2.81
C ALA A 74 -2.62 14.98 2.86
N GLY A 75 -3.12 15.28 4.05
CA GLY A 75 -4.13 16.32 4.23
C GLY A 75 -3.63 17.69 3.79
N LEU A 76 -2.42 18.04 4.17
CA LEU A 76 -1.80 19.32 3.80
C LEU A 76 -1.57 19.43 2.29
N HIS A 77 -1.01 18.40 1.67
CA HIS A 77 -0.63 18.42 0.25
C HIS A 77 -1.84 18.34 -0.69
N PHE A 78 -2.83 17.51 -0.34
CA PHE A 78 -4.00 17.26 -1.18
C PHE A 78 -5.25 18.02 -0.73
N GLY A 79 -5.20 18.74 0.40
CA GLY A 79 -6.37 19.40 0.98
C GLY A 79 -6.95 20.53 0.14
N GLN A 80 -6.15 21.16 -0.71
CA GLN A 80 -6.59 22.23 -1.61
C GLN A 80 -6.97 21.69 -3.00
N GLY A 81 -6.82 20.41 -3.22
CA GLY A 81 -7.05 19.79 -4.50
C GLY A 81 -8.49 19.33 -4.68
N LYS A 82 -8.80 18.94 -5.90
CA LYS A 82 -10.11 18.34 -6.26
C LYS A 82 -10.12 16.83 -6.05
N TRP A 83 -9.23 16.32 -5.19
CA TRP A 83 -8.99 14.89 -5.04
C TRP A 83 -10.18 14.17 -4.43
N LEU A 84 -10.82 14.76 -3.41
CA LEU A 84 -12.02 14.19 -2.82
C LEU A 84 -13.16 14.11 -3.83
N SER A 85 -13.33 15.11 -4.66
CA SER A 85 -14.36 15.09 -5.72
C SER A 85 -14.07 14.05 -6.80
N LYS A 86 -12.79 13.63 -6.93
CA LYS A 86 -12.38 12.51 -7.79
C LYS A 86 -12.49 11.16 -7.10
N GLY A 87 -12.94 11.13 -5.84
CA GLY A 87 -13.08 9.89 -5.07
C GLY A 87 -11.78 9.39 -4.46
N VAL A 88 -10.75 10.22 -4.35
CA VAL A 88 -9.48 9.86 -3.73
C VAL A 88 -9.51 10.30 -2.27
N GLY A 89 -9.59 9.32 -1.38
CA GLY A 89 -9.68 9.57 0.06
C GLY A 89 -8.32 9.80 0.72
N LEU A 90 -8.37 10.09 2.04
CA LEU A 90 -7.17 10.39 2.82
C LEU A 90 -6.18 9.21 2.86
N ILE A 91 -6.66 7.97 2.95
CA ILE A 91 -5.77 6.79 2.97
C ILE A 91 -5.02 6.66 1.66
N ASP A 92 -5.70 6.84 0.52
CA ASP A 92 -5.05 6.80 -0.79
C ASP A 92 -4.01 7.91 -0.94
N CYS A 93 -4.33 9.11 -0.49
CA CYS A 93 -3.38 10.21 -0.49
C CYS A 93 -2.20 9.93 0.45
N SER A 94 -2.44 9.31 1.60
CA SER A 94 -1.38 9.02 2.57
C SER A 94 -0.42 7.94 2.08
N ILE A 95 -0.89 6.90 1.39
CA ILE A 95 0.01 5.87 0.82
C ILE A 95 0.89 6.48 -0.27
N LEU A 96 0.35 7.39 -1.07
CA LEU A 96 1.14 8.11 -2.08
C LEU A 96 2.22 8.98 -1.43
N MET A 97 1.87 9.74 -0.38
CA MET A 97 2.86 10.55 0.35
C MET A 97 3.93 9.68 1.00
N TYR A 98 3.53 8.57 1.60
CA TYR A 98 4.45 7.60 2.20
C TYR A 98 5.48 7.09 1.18
N ALA A 99 5.01 6.74 -0.01
CA ALA A 99 5.88 6.27 -1.09
C ALA A 99 6.79 7.39 -1.62
N ARG A 100 6.23 8.58 -1.88
CA ARG A 100 6.98 9.74 -2.39
C ARG A 100 8.10 10.18 -1.47
N GLU A 101 7.82 10.30 -0.19
CA GLU A 101 8.81 10.74 0.81
C GLU A 101 10.01 9.80 0.89
N ARG A 102 9.85 8.55 0.45
CA ARG A 102 10.89 7.53 0.52
C ARG A 102 11.45 7.13 -0.85
N GLY A 103 11.01 7.81 -1.91
CA GLY A 103 11.45 7.49 -3.27
C GLY A 103 11.03 6.10 -3.73
N CYS A 104 9.91 5.57 -3.21
CA CYS A 104 9.40 4.26 -3.54
C CYS A 104 8.37 4.33 -4.66
N GLN A 105 8.30 3.29 -5.47
CA GLN A 105 7.17 3.09 -6.37
C GLN A 105 5.99 2.50 -5.60
N LEU A 106 4.79 2.69 -6.13
CA LEU A 106 3.54 2.20 -5.56
C LEU A 106 2.91 1.19 -6.50
N TRP A 107 2.57 0.02 -5.97
CA TRP A 107 1.87 -1.03 -6.71
C TRP A 107 0.43 -1.10 -6.23
N THR A 108 -0.50 -0.76 -7.12
CA THR A 108 -1.93 -0.74 -6.82
C THR A 108 -2.75 -1.17 -8.04
N PHE A 109 -3.93 -1.73 -7.79
CA PHE A 109 -4.95 -1.98 -8.81
C PHE A 109 -6.10 -0.97 -8.75
N ASP A 110 -6.11 -0.10 -7.75
CA ASP A 110 -7.15 0.91 -7.58
C ASP A 110 -7.02 1.98 -8.67
N LYS A 111 -8.05 2.10 -9.50
CA LYS A 111 -8.05 3.06 -10.62
C LYS A 111 -7.99 4.51 -10.16
N LYS A 112 -8.64 4.83 -9.04
CA LYS A 112 -8.64 6.19 -8.49
C LYS A 112 -7.25 6.58 -8.01
N LEU A 113 -6.59 5.68 -7.29
CA LEU A 113 -5.22 5.90 -6.85
C LEU A 113 -4.26 6.00 -8.04
N LYS A 114 -4.41 5.11 -9.03
CA LYS A 114 -3.59 5.19 -10.26
C LYS A 114 -3.72 6.52 -10.97
N SER A 115 -4.90 7.14 -10.93
CA SER A 115 -5.15 8.40 -11.64
C SER A 115 -4.35 9.58 -11.11
N ILE A 116 -3.84 9.50 -9.88
CA ILE A 116 -3.05 10.56 -9.26
C ILE A 116 -1.55 10.25 -9.22
N LEU A 117 -1.15 9.08 -9.69
CA LEU A 117 0.26 8.69 -9.77
C LEU A 117 0.89 9.21 -11.05
N ARG A 118 2.15 9.64 -10.94
CA ARG A 118 3.00 9.86 -12.11
C ARG A 118 3.48 8.49 -12.62
N TYR A 119 3.84 8.43 -13.90
CA TYR A 119 4.28 7.18 -14.51
C TYR A 119 5.48 6.56 -13.78
N ASP A 120 6.44 7.38 -13.36
CA ASP A 120 7.63 6.91 -12.64
C ASP A 120 7.35 6.47 -11.19
N GLU A 121 6.16 6.79 -10.67
CA GLU A 121 5.74 6.38 -9.34
C GLU A 121 5.03 5.02 -9.34
N MET A 122 4.64 4.52 -10.50
CA MET A 122 3.90 3.26 -10.62
C MET A 122 4.86 2.09 -10.77
N TYR A 123 4.63 1.05 -9.95
CA TYR A 123 5.23 -0.25 -10.21
C TYR A 123 4.35 -1.01 -11.21
N LEU A 124 4.93 -1.43 -12.28
CA LEU A 124 4.23 -2.17 -13.36
C LEU A 124 4.61 -3.68 -13.35
#